data_f81d444756f74373db8dcc2cdfba1652
#
_entry.id   f81d444756f74373db8dcc2cdfba1652
#
_cell.length_a   1.000
_cell.length_b   1.000
_cell.length_c   1.000
_cell.angle_alpha   90.00
_cell.angle_beta   90.00
_cell.angle_gamma   90.00
#
_symmetry.space_group_name_H-M   'P 1'
#
loop_
_entity.id
_entity.type
_entity.pdbx_description
1 polymer ?
#
loop_
_entity_poly.entity_id
_entity_poly.type
_entity_poly.pdbx_seq_one_letter_code
_entity_poly.pdbx_strand_id
1 'polypeptide(L)' 'MIDIMIDEKAKGWKTSGMGKVELTILRLAVYEMLFDEDVPATVAINEAVEIAKKFGGDDTPAFVNGILAKVVAI' A
#
# COMPACT_ATOMS: atom_id res chain seq x y z
N MET A 1 -13.81 2.99 -1.79
CA MET A 1 -13.52 2.45 -0.44
C MET A 1 -12.04 2.27 -0.17
N ILE A 2 -11.32 1.62 -1.06
CA ILE A 2 -9.87 1.40 -0.87
C ILE A 2 -9.10 2.72 -0.79
N ASP A 3 -9.37 3.67 -1.68
CA ASP A 3 -8.69 4.97 -1.65
C ASP A 3 -9.00 5.76 -0.38
N ILE A 4 -10.23 5.67 0.13
CA ILE A 4 -10.59 6.32 1.39
C ILE A 4 -9.78 5.71 2.54
N MET A 5 -9.65 4.39 2.56
CA MET A 5 -8.86 3.71 3.57
C MET A 5 -7.38 4.11 3.49
N ILE A 6 -6.83 4.22 2.30
CA ILE A 6 -5.45 4.66 2.11
C ILE A 6 -5.27 6.10 2.60
N ASP A 7 -6.19 6.99 2.25
CA ASP A 7 -6.14 8.39 2.71
C ASP A 7 -6.17 8.48 4.23
N GLU A 8 -7.01 7.70 4.90
CA GLU A 8 -7.08 7.69 6.35
C GLU A 8 -5.78 7.22 7.00
N LYS A 9 -5.10 6.25 6.39
CA LYS A 9 -3.88 5.66 6.97
C LYS A 9 -2.61 6.38 6.58
N ALA A 10 -2.64 7.21 5.55
CA ALA A 10 -1.45 7.88 5.03
C ALA A 10 -1.07 9.16 5.76
N LYS A 11 -1.84 9.63 6.71
CA LYS A 11 -1.54 10.81 7.56
C LYS A 11 -1.03 12.03 6.78
N GLY A 12 -1.95 12.74 6.15
CA GLY A 12 -1.59 13.94 5.41
C GLY A 12 -1.21 13.71 3.95
N TRP A 13 -1.05 12.48 3.55
CA TRP A 13 -0.86 12.11 2.15
C TRP A 13 -2.20 11.64 1.60
N LYS A 14 -2.69 12.30 0.58
CA LYS A 14 -3.95 11.90 -0.08
C LYS A 14 -3.64 11.18 -1.37
N THR A 15 -4.54 10.29 -1.79
CA THR A 15 -4.38 9.55 -3.04
C THR A 15 -4.19 10.49 -4.23
N SER A 16 -4.84 11.65 -4.21
CA SER A 16 -4.69 12.64 -5.27
C SER A 16 -3.29 13.24 -5.35
N GLY A 17 -2.52 13.21 -4.26
CA GLY A 17 -1.16 13.70 -4.21
C GLY A 17 -0.10 12.64 -4.38
N MET A 18 -0.50 11.39 -4.50
CA MET A 18 0.44 10.28 -4.67
C MET A 18 0.82 10.09 -6.13
N GLY A 19 2.03 9.60 -6.38
CA GLY A 19 2.42 9.18 -7.72
C GLY A 19 1.60 7.96 -8.16
N LYS A 20 1.50 7.77 -9.48
CA LYS A 20 0.72 6.65 -10.03
C LYS A 20 1.26 5.30 -9.61
N VAL A 21 2.57 5.17 -9.50
CA VAL A 21 3.21 3.91 -9.11
C VAL A 21 2.83 3.56 -7.68
N GLU A 22 3.00 4.50 -6.75
CA GLU A 22 2.69 4.31 -5.34
C GLU A 22 1.21 3.97 -5.17
N LEU A 23 0.34 4.72 -5.81
CA LEU A 23 -1.09 4.51 -5.68
C LEU A 23 -1.52 3.15 -6.23
N THR A 24 -0.97 2.75 -7.37
CA THR A 24 -1.28 1.45 -7.98
C THR A 24 -0.84 0.31 -7.06
N ILE A 25 0.36 0.40 -6.50
CA ILE A 25 0.88 -0.61 -5.57
C ILE A 25 -0.01 -0.71 -4.33
N LEU A 26 -0.37 0.43 -3.76
CA LEU A 26 -1.22 0.46 -2.56
C LEU A 26 -2.60 -0.11 -2.82
N ARG A 27 -3.23 0.25 -3.94
CA ARG A 27 -4.55 -0.26 -4.30
C ARG A 27 -4.54 -1.78 -4.46
N LEU A 28 -3.55 -2.29 -5.16
CA LEU A 28 -3.44 -3.73 -5.39
C LEU A 28 -3.22 -4.49 -4.09
N ALA A 29 -2.30 -4.02 -3.25
CA ALA A 29 -1.98 -4.67 -2.00
C ALA A 29 -3.18 -4.64 -1.03
N VAL A 30 -3.85 -3.51 -0.91
CA VAL A 30 -5.03 -3.39 -0.06
C VAL A 30 -6.16 -4.29 -0.55
N TYR A 31 -6.34 -4.37 -1.87
CA TYR A 31 -7.32 -5.27 -2.45
C TYR A 31 -7.04 -6.72 -2.04
N GLU A 32 -5.80 -7.17 -2.18
CA GLU A 32 -5.43 -8.53 -1.79
C GLU A 32 -5.66 -8.77 -0.29
N MET A 33 -5.28 -7.81 0.54
CA MET A 33 -5.44 -7.92 1.98
C MET A 33 -6.89 -8.00 2.44
N LEU A 34 -7.78 -7.31 1.72
CA LEU A 34 -9.20 -7.27 2.08
C LEU A 34 -10.01 -8.40 1.46
N PHE A 35 -9.68 -8.82 0.26
CA PHE A 35 -10.55 -9.67 -0.55
C PHE A 35 -9.96 -11.03 -0.91
N ASP A 36 -8.66 -11.23 -0.73
CA ASP A 36 -8.03 -12.50 -1.04
C ASP A 36 -7.64 -13.21 0.26
N GLU A 37 -8.46 -14.18 0.66
CA GLU A 37 -8.25 -14.93 1.90
C GLU A 37 -7.04 -15.85 1.84
N ASP A 38 -6.60 -16.21 0.63
CA ASP A 38 -5.47 -17.11 0.45
C ASP A 38 -4.12 -16.43 0.56
N VAL A 39 -4.10 -15.07 0.55
CA VAL A 39 -2.87 -14.30 0.66
C VAL A 39 -2.78 -13.66 2.05
N PRO A 40 -1.86 -14.14 2.91
CA PRO A 40 -1.63 -13.47 4.20
C PRO A 40 -1.21 -12.02 4.01
N ALA A 41 -1.62 -11.16 4.95
CA ALA A 41 -1.29 -9.73 4.87
C ALA A 41 0.21 -9.48 4.76
N THR A 42 1.02 -10.25 5.50
CA THR A 42 2.48 -10.11 5.45
C THR A 42 3.03 -10.40 4.06
N VAL A 43 2.46 -11.36 3.36
CA VAL A 43 2.89 -11.69 1.99
C VAL A 43 2.52 -10.55 1.04
N ALA A 44 1.30 -10.03 1.15
CA ALA A 44 0.86 -8.91 0.30
C ALA A 44 1.73 -7.66 0.51
N ILE A 45 2.08 -7.36 1.76
CA ILE A 45 2.95 -6.23 2.08
C ILE A 45 4.35 -6.45 1.50
N ASN A 46 4.93 -7.64 1.68
CA ASN A 46 6.26 -7.92 1.16
C ASN A 46 6.31 -7.83 -0.36
N GLU A 47 5.31 -8.34 -1.05
CA GLU A 47 5.23 -8.21 -2.50
C GLU A 47 5.14 -6.75 -2.93
N ALA A 48 4.31 -5.97 -2.25
CA ALA A 48 4.16 -4.54 -2.55
C ALA A 48 5.46 -3.79 -2.36
N VAL A 49 6.20 -4.08 -1.29
CA VAL A 49 7.49 -3.45 -1.01
C VAL A 49 8.51 -3.82 -2.08
N GLU A 50 8.54 -5.08 -2.53
CA GLU A 50 9.44 -5.49 -3.60
C GLU A 50 9.13 -4.80 -4.93
N ILE A 51 7.86 -4.63 -5.25
CA ILE A 51 7.46 -3.88 -6.45
C ILE A 51 7.90 -2.41 -6.31
N ALA A 52 7.72 -1.84 -5.13
CA ALA A 52 8.12 -0.46 -4.86
C ALA A 52 9.63 -0.26 -5.05
N LYS A 53 10.44 -1.25 -4.66
CA LYS A 53 11.90 -1.19 -4.88
C LYS A 53 12.27 -1.17 -6.34
N LYS A 54 11.49 -1.86 -7.17
CA LYS A 54 11.79 -1.97 -8.62
C LYS A 54 11.31 -0.76 -9.41
N PHE A 55 10.14 -0.22 -9.07
CA PHE A 55 9.47 0.76 -9.92
C PHE A 55 9.24 2.12 -9.26
N GLY A 56 9.47 2.23 -7.96
CA GLY A 56 9.30 3.50 -7.23
C GLY A 56 10.62 4.22 -7.01
N GLY A 57 10.55 5.38 -6.38
CA GLY A 57 11.73 6.12 -5.94
C GLY A 57 12.31 5.54 -4.65
N ASP A 58 13.40 6.14 -4.19
CA ASP A 58 14.13 5.64 -3.02
C ASP A 58 13.29 5.52 -1.75
N ASP A 59 12.33 6.43 -1.57
CA ASP A 59 11.48 6.47 -0.38
C ASP A 59 10.21 5.63 -0.53
N THR A 60 9.90 5.15 -1.73
CA THR A 60 8.66 4.45 -2.01
C THR A 60 8.49 3.17 -1.20
N PRO A 61 9.52 2.30 -1.06
CA PRO A 61 9.36 1.09 -0.26
C PRO A 61 8.96 1.36 1.18
N ALA A 62 9.62 2.32 1.84
CA ALA A 62 9.32 2.67 3.22
C ALA A 62 7.92 3.27 3.35
N PHE A 63 7.53 4.11 2.41
CA PHE A 63 6.21 4.73 2.38
C PHE A 63 5.11 3.68 2.24
N VAL A 64 5.25 2.78 1.28
CA VAL A 64 4.29 1.70 1.03
C VAL A 64 4.19 0.80 2.26
N ASN A 65 5.31 0.37 2.81
CA ASN A 65 5.32 -0.48 3.98
C ASN A 65 4.63 0.18 5.17
N GLY A 66 4.90 1.47 5.39
CA GLY A 66 4.30 2.21 6.50
C GLY A 66 2.78 2.30 6.40
N ILE A 67 2.26 2.58 5.22
CA ILE A 67 0.81 2.67 5.01
C ILE A 67 0.16 1.31 5.17
N LEU A 68 0.72 0.28 4.55
CA LEU A 68 0.13 -1.07 4.61
C LEU A 68 0.16 -1.65 6.01
N ALA A 69 1.21 -1.37 6.79
CA ALA A 69 1.26 -1.79 8.18
C ALA A 69 0.11 -1.19 9.00
N LYS A 70 -0.26 0.05 8.73
CA LYS A 70 -1.41 0.68 9.39
C LYS A 70 -2.73 0.07 8.95
N VAL A 71 -2.85 -0.32 7.70
CA VAL A 71 -4.06 -1.00 7.21
C VAL A 71 -4.24 -2.32 7.95
N VAL A 72 -3.16 -3.08 8.15
CA VAL A 72 -3.21 -4.35 8.88
C VAL A 72 -3.59 -4.16 10.34
N ALA A 73 -3.19 -3.05 10.95
CA ALA A 73 -3.44 -2.79 12.36
C ALA A 73 -4.93 -2.52 12.69
N ILE A 74 -5.78 -2.41 11.70
CA ILE A 74 -7.23 -2.30 11.90
C ILE A 74 -7.81 -3.67 12.36
#